data_c25b21bcca823932569902b97b18443b
#
_entry.id   c25b21bcca823932569902b97b18443b
#
_cell.length_a   1.000
_cell.length_b   1.000
_cell.length_c   1.000
_cell.angle_alpha   90.00
_cell.angle_beta   90.00
_cell.angle_gamma   90.00
#
_symmetry.space_group_name_H-M   'P 1'
#
loop_
_entity.id
_entity.type
_entity.pdbx_description
1 polymer ?
#
loop_
_entity_poly.entity_id
_entity_poly.type
_entity_poly.pdbx_seq_one_letter_code
_entity_poly.pdbx_strand_id
1 'polypeptide(L)'
;MKRIVLVIPAAALSVLLSCDGNSGGPATSGSTTPSAQSSIPSSVQATQSGYKLSVFAKAPGTLLPDDMVQIGSTVFVVYQDNNDNPDGTIAAGVTSAQSEVIEYDLNGNVLHTFDMPGHPDGIVAYDTDTVWVSSNEDANPVITVINASTNAMKTWTSDVATLPHGGGLDDMKVIGGVVYASASNPTVTLTPVPNLAPYSTDSSGATGAFGVNTGPVVYAISLNSDGATFHSTPVAMSSTPATLLPGTTTVTLNMTDADSSAIDPNGDLVTISQQDSEAVFFKNINTESQSISVLPLTLYGNPWPIDDIRWSQASTANSFMLLADNTGQLIYRLDAANGGFAPGIAYAAGQGTLLQVDTATGIMTPLYVGMQTPHGLMFVTE
;
A
#
# COMPACT_ATOMS: atom_id res chain seq x y z
N MET A 1 -28.58 3.06 26.75
CA MET A 1 -27.69 1.92 27.01
C MET A 1 -26.27 2.45 27.16
N LYS A 2 -25.55 2.09 28.22
CA LYS A 2 -24.21 2.65 28.51
C LYS A 2 -23.16 2.01 27.59
N ARG A 3 -22.40 2.83 26.87
CA ARG A 3 -21.23 2.39 26.09
C ARG A 3 -20.11 2.03 27.07
N ILE A 4 -19.58 0.83 26.95
CA ILE A 4 -18.33 0.43 27.61
C ILE A 4 -17.20 0.72 26.61
N VAL A 5 -16.41 1.74 26.92
CA VAL A 5 -15.15 2.01 26.22
C VAL A 5 -14.07 1.22 26.94
N LEU A 6 -13.50 0.23 26.26
CA LEU A 6 -12.38 -0.52 26.79
C LEU A 6 -11.11 0.28 26.51
N VAL A 7 -10.59 0.97 27.53
CA VAL A 7 -9.29 1.64 27.48
C VAL A 7 -8.25 0.66 28.02
N ILE A 8 -7.33 0.24 27.16
CA ILE A 8 -6.15 -0.54 27.56
C ILE A 8 -5.05 0.45 27.94
N PRO A 9 -4.52 0.46 29.16
CA PRO A 9 -3.43 1.36 29.52
C PRO A 9 -2.08 0.84 28.97
N ALA A 10 -1.38 1.70 28.23
CA ALA A 10 0.02 1.50 27.88
C ALA A 10 0.90 1.70 29.15
N ALA A 11 1.61 0.67 29.55
CA ALA A 11 2.61 0.76 30.60
C ALA A 11 3.93 1.29 30.04
N ALA A 12 4.28 2.53 30.38
CA ALA A 12 5.58 3.10 30.06
C ALA A 12 6.65 2.49 30.97
N LEU A 13 7.64 1.83 30.37
CA LEU A 13 8.85 1.35 31.04
C LEU A 13 10.00 2.32 30.71
N SER A 14 10.36 3.18 31.69
CA SER A 14 11.51 4.07 31.60
C SER A 14 12.79 3.32 31.97
N VAL A 15 13.72 3.21 31.01
CA VAL A 15 15.08 2.73 31.27
C VAL A 15 16.04 3.93 31.30
N LEU A 16 16.68 4.13 32.43
CA LEU A 16 17.76 5.11 32.59
C LEU A 16 19.06 4.55 31.97
N LEU A 17 19.61 5.25 30.99
CA LEU A 17 20.97 5.02 30.51
C LEU A 17 21.92 6.02 31.18
N SER A 18 22.95 5.49 31.84
CA SER A 18 24.12 6.21 32.30
C SER A 18 25.10 6.43 31.14
N CYS A 19 25.57 7.66 30.99
CA CYS A 19 26.69 8.01 30.11
C CYS A 19 28.02 7.66 30.79
N ASP A 20 28.90 6.95 30.05
CA ASP A 20 30.35 7.03 30.28
C ASP A 20 31.03 7.34 28.94
N GLY A 21 31.80 8.42 28.96
CA GLY A 21 32.59 8.86 27.82
C GLY A 21 33.91 8.11 27.73
N ASN A 22 34.37 7.86 26.51
CA ASN A 22 35.82 7.78 26.27
C ASN A 22 36.20 8.15 24.83
N SER A 23 37.39 8.70 24.75
CA SER A 23 38.07 9.42 23.69
C SER A 23 38.53 8.58 22.48
N GLY A 24 38.67 9.32 21.39
CA GLY A 24 39.14 9.01 20.05
C GLY A 24 40.24 7.96 19.80
N GLY A 25 40.08 7.32 18.62
CA GLY A 25 41.08 6.54 17.91
C GLY A 25 40.73 6.51 16.41
N PRO A 26 41.70 6.31 15.51
CA PRO A 26 41.55 6.55 14.07
C PRO A 26 40.70 5.51 13.36
N ALA A 27 39.99 5.95 12.32
CA ALA A 27 39.12 5.14 11.48
C ALA A 27 39.86 3.95 10.84
N THR A 28 39.44 2.75 11.18
CA THR A 28 39.74 1.53 10.44
C THR A 28 38.54 1.19 9.58
N SER A 29 38.80 0.90 8.31
CA SER A 29 37.83 0.38 7.34
C SER A 29 37.09 -0.84 7.91
N GLY A 30 35.86 -0.63 8.38
CA GLY A 30 35.04 -1.66 8.97
C GLY A 30 34.51 -2.60 7.90
N SER A 31 34.87 -3.85 7.97
CA SER A 31 34.13 -4.98 7.42
C SER A 31 32.70 -4.89 7.94
N THR A 32 31.73 -4.75 7.05
CA THR A 32 30.30 -4.79 7.39
C THR A 32 29.97 -6.22 7.80
N THR A 33 29.92 -6.46 9.10
CA THR A 33 29.31 -7.67 9.63
C THR A 33 27.83 -7.65 9.21
N PRO A 34 27.28 -8.75 8.66
CA PRO A 34 25.85 -8.81 8.36
C PRO A 34 25.06 -8.45 9.62
N SER A 35 24.15 -7.47 9.49
CA SER A 35 23.23 -7.09 10.56
C SER A 35 22.51 -8.36 11.05
N ALA A 36 22.51 -8.60 12.35
CA ALA A 36 21.78 -9.72 12.92
C ALA A 36 20.33 -9.65 12.45
N GLN A 37 19.91 -10.68 11.68
CA GLN A 37 18.56 -10.78 11.14
C GLN A 37 17.57 -10.67 12.31
N SER A 38 16.68 -9.68 12.26
CA SER A 38 15.66 -9.47 13.28
C SER A 38 14.80 -10.74 13.40
N SER A 39 14.48 -11.14 14.62
CA SER A 39 13.57 -12.26 14.83
C SER A 39 12.12 -11.79 14.62
N ILE A 40 11.26 -12.69 14.14
CA ILE A 40 9.82 -12.47 14.10
C ILE A 40 9.32 -12.15 15.51
N PRO A 41 8.53 -11.08 15.72
CA PRO A 41 7.92 -10.79 17.01
C PRO A 41 7.07 -11.96 17.52
N SER A 42 7.09 -12.23 18.81
CA SER A 42 6.33 -13.35 19.41
C SER A 42 4.80 -13.18 19.33
N SER A 43 4.32 -11.96 19.03
CA SER A 43 2.91 -11.70 18.75
C SER A 43 2.46 -12.29 17.42
N VAL A 44 3.36 -12.42 16.45
CA VAL A 44 3.02 -12.90 15.10
C VAL A 44 2.86 -14.43 15.13
N GLN A 45 1.66 -14.88 14.81
CA GLN A 45 1.27 -16.29 14.90
C GLN A 45 0.69 -16.77 13.57
N ALA A 46 1.14 -17.95 13.12
CA ALA A 46 0.54 -18.65 12.00
C ALA A 46 -0.83 -19.22 12.41
N THR A 47 -1.84 -19.01 11.56
CA THR A 47 -3.18 -19.61 11.71
C THR A 47 -3.39 -20.77 10.75
N GLN A 48 -2.56 -20.85 9.72
CA GLN A 48 -2.59 -21.91 8.72
C GLN A 48 -1.21 -22.58 8.59
N SER A 49 -1.20 -23.87 8.29
CA SER A 49 0.01 -24.59 7.89
C SER A 49 0.31 -24.38 6.41
N GLY A 50 1.54 -24.68 5.99
CA GLY A 50 1.90 -24.61 4.57
C GLY A 50 2.65 -23.34 4.17
N TYR A 51 2.92 -22.46 5.12
CA TYR A 51 3.69 -21.23 4.91
C TYR A 51 4.76 -21.10 5.98
N LYS A 52 5.88 -20.47 5.62
CA LYS A 52 6.96 -20.14 6.53
C LYS A 52 7.26 -18.66 6.43
N LEU A 53 7.08 -17.94 7.52
CA LEU A 53 7.44 -16.52 7.64
C LEU A 53 8.90 -16.40 8.12
N SER A 54 9.59 -15.40 7.62
CA SER A 54 10.91 -14.96 8.08
C SER A 54 11.01 -13.44 7.94
N VAL A 55 12.02 -12.82 8.54
CA VAL A 55 12.30 -11.40 8.29
C VAL A 55 13.21 -11.30 7.07
N PHE A 56 12.80 -10.47 6.08
CA PHE A 56 13.59 -10.12 4.91
C PHE A 56 14.51 -8.93 5.20
N ALA A 57 13.94 -7.85 5.75
CA ALA A 57 14.69 -6.65 6.12
C ALA A 57 14.05 -5.98 7.34
N LYS A 58 14.83 -5.15 8.02
CA LYS A 58 14.36 -4.23 9.03
C LYS A 58 14.50 -2.81 8.51
N ALA A 59 13.47 -1.98 8.75
CA ALA A 59 13.52 -0.56 8.42
C ALA A 59 14.69 0.14 9.12
N PRO A 60 15.38 1.06 8.45
CA PRO A 60 16.43 1.85 9.07
C PRO A 60 15.83 2.89 10.04
N GLY A 61 16.50 3.09 11.17
CA GLY A 61 16.09 4.11 12.14
C GLY A 61 14.65 3.94 12.63
N THR A 62 13.83 4.95 12.37
CA THR A 62 12.41 5.02 12.71
C THR A 62 11.50 5.03 11.49
N LEU A 63 12.05 4.77 10.31
CA LEU A 63 11.29 4.72 9.06
C LEU A 63 10.29 3.56 9.05
N LEU A 64 9.21 3.76 8.32
CA LEU A 64 8.09 2.85 8.23
C LEU A 64 7.98 2.30 6.81
N PRO A 65 8.18 0.97 6.58
CA PRO A 65 8.02 0.40 5.25
C PRO A 65 6.55 0.42 4.82
N ASP A 66 6.31 0.70 3.55
CA ASP A 66 4.99 0.73 2.98
C ASP A 66 4.87 -0.17 1.76
N ASP A 67 4.81 0.34 0.53
CA ASP A 67 4.68 -0.48 -0.67
C ASP A 67 6.06 -0.83 -1.27
N MET A 68 6.07 -1.78 -2.21
CA MET A 68 7.29 -2.30 -2.80
C MET A 68 7.09 -2.82 -4.23
N VAL A 69 8.17 -2.80 -5.01
CA VAL A 69 8.17 -3.32 -6.38
C VAL A 69 9.48 -4.04 -6.72
N GLN A 70 9.41 -5.01 -7.62
CA GLN A 70 10.57 -5.71 -8.15
C GLN A 70 10.95 -5.19 -9.54
N ILE A 71 12.26 -4.93 -9.76
CA ILE A 71 12.87 -4.78 -11.09
C ILE A 71 14.02 -5.78 -11.21
N GLY A 72 13.90 -6.70 -12.15
CA GLY A 72 14.91 -7.74 -12.35
C GLY A 72 15.17 -8.54 -11.07
N SER A 73 16.40 -8.49 -10.57
CA SER A 73 16.83 -9.16 -9.34
C SER A 73 16.87 -8.25 -8.11
N THR A 74 16.24 -7.08 -8.15
CA THR A 74 16.23 -6.13 -7.04
C THR A 74 14.82 -5.75 -6.64
N VAL A 75 14.67 -5.35 -5.39
CA VAL A 75 13.41 -4.93 -4.76
C VAL A 75 13.56 -3.50 -4.28
N PHE A 76 12.66 -2.63 -4.70
CA PHE A 76 12.56 -1.26 -4.23
C PHE A 76 11.43 -1.18 -3.21
N VAL A 77 11.70 -0.62 -2.04
CA VAL A 77 10.74 -0.47 -0.94
C VAL A 77 10.64 0.98 -0.55
N VAL A 78 9.43 1.46 -0.43
CA VAL A 78 9.10 2.78 0.11
C VAL A 78 9.20 2.77 1.63
N TYR A 79 9.78 3.81 2.19
CA TYR A 79 9.86 4.06 3.63
C TYR A 79 9.43 5.49 3.96
N GLN A 80 8.43 5.60 4.79
CA GLN A 80 7.88 6.88 5.27
C GLN A 80 8.61 7.33 6.54
N ASP A 81 8.91 8.62 6.65
CA ASP A 81 9.28 9.24 7.92
C ASP A 81 8.00 9.68 8.65
N ASN A 82 7.83 9.27 9.89
CA ASN A 82 6.69 9.67 10.73
C ASN A 82 6.50 11.20 10.92
N ASN A 83 7.48 11.98 10.51
CA ASN A 83 7.41 13.42 10.55
C ASN A 83 7.01 14.06 9.21
N ASP A 84 6.89 13.28 8.15
CA ASP A 84 6.24 13.67 6.91
C ASP A 84 4.74 13.35 7.02
N ASN A 85 3.89 14.37 6.98
CA ASN A 85 2.45 14.15 6.97
C ASN A 85 2.00 13.69 5.58
N PRO A 86 0.87 12.94 5.48
CA PRO A 86 0.34 12.47 4.20
C PRO A 86 -0.01 13.59 3.20
N ASP A 87 -0.14 14.84 3.61
CA ASP A 87 -0.33 16.02 2.76
C ASP A 87 0.99 16.65 2.25
N GLY A 88 2.14 16.05 2.59
CA GLY A 88 3.48 16.51 2.23
C GLY A 88 4.00 17.63 3.11
N THR A 89 3.33 18.00 4.19
CA THR A 89 3.82 18.94 5.17
C THR A 89 4.65 18.24 6.25
N ILE A 90 5.61 18.95 6.82
CA ILE A 90 6.40 18.42 7.95
C ILE A 90 5.61 18.60 9.26
N ALA A 91 5.63 17.61 10.11
CA ALA A 91 4.93 17.61 11.39
C ALA A 91 5.31 18.80 12.27
N ALA A 92 4.34 19.36 12.99
CA ALA A 92 4.52 20.56 13.80
C ALA A 92 5.61 20.38 14.87
N GLY A 93 6.57 21.29 14.89
CA GLY A 93 7.68 21.28 15.84
C GLY A 93 8.90 20.48 15.40
N VAL A 94 8.85 19.87 14.21
CA VAL A 94 9.97 19.19 13.58
C VAL A 94 10.62 20.10 12.54
N THR A 95 11.94 20.02 12.39
CA THR A 95 12.68 20.89 11.45
C THR A 95 13.00 20.21 10.12
N SER A 96 12.94 18.90 10.07
CA SER A 96 13.17 18.09 8.85
C SER A 96 12.56 16.72 9.02
N ALA A 97 12.10 16.14 7.92
CA ALA A 97 11.73 14.76 7.77
C ALA A 97 12.45 14.23 6.53
N GLN A 98 12.73 12.93 6.48
CA GLN A 98 13.42 12.31 5.37
C GLN A 98 12.90 10.92 5.15
N SER A 99 11.96 10.80 4.22
CA SER A 99 11.48 9.54 3.70
C SER A 99 12.47 8.98 2.67
N GLU A 100 12.42 7.67 2.42
CA GLU A 100 13.40 7.00 1.57
C GLU A 100 12.73 5.96 0.64
N VAL A 101 13.35 5.69 -0.51
CA VAL A 101 13.20 4.42 -1.21
C VAL A 101 14.51 3.66 -1.09
N ILE A 102 14.44 2.41 -0.67
CA ILE A 102 15.64 1.57 -0.53
C ILE A 102 15.57 0.41 -1.52
N GLU A 103 16.65 0.26 -2.28
CA GLU A 103 16.86 -0.86 -3.17
C GLU A 103 17.60 -1.98 -2.44
N TYR A 104 17.06 -3.20 -2.52
CA TYR A 104 17.61 -4.41 -1.92
C TYR A 104 17.91 -5.46 -3.00
N ASP A 105 18.90 -6.32 -2.73
CA ASP A 105 18.99 -7.60 -3.43
C ASP A 105 17.91 -8.58 -2.89
N LEU A 106 17.74 -9.74 -3.54
CA LEU A 106 16.75 -10.74 -3.14
C LEU A 106 17.06 -11.44 -1.79
N ASN A 107 18.19 -11.12 -1.17
CA ASN A 107 18.57 -11.59 0.17
C ASN A 107 18.33 -10.53 1.27
N GLY A 108 17.81 -9.35 0.92
CA GLY A 108 17.57 -8.25 1.85
C GLY A 108 18.79 -7.39 2.16
N ASN A 109 19.88 -7.48 1.35
CA ASN A 109 21.01 -6.58 1.49
C ASN A 109 20.72 -5.27 0.76
N VAL A 110 20.96 -4.14 1.40
CA VAL A 110 20.81 -2.80 0.82
C VAL A 110 21.82 -2.60 -0.30
N LEU A 111 21.34 -2.20 -1.46
CA LEU A 111 22.15 -1.85 -2.62
C LEU A 111 22.28 -0.34 -2.79
N HIS A 112 21.15 0.38 -2.65
CA HIS A 112 21.09 1.82 -2.77
C HIS A 112 19.97 2.42 -1.90
N THR A 113 20.10 3.72 -1.56
CA THR A 113 19.09 4.50 -0.85
C THR A 113 18.84 5.80 -1.60
N PHE A 114 17.58 6.16 -1.79
CA PHE A 114 17.13 7.38 -2.45
C PHE A 114 16.37 8.24 -1.45
N ASP A 115 16.79 9.48 -1.26
CA ASP A 115 16.08 10.47 -0.46
C ASP A 115 14.80 10.90 -1.18
N MET A 116 13.64 10.70 -0.57
CA MET A 116 12.36 10.98 -1.19
C MET A 116 11.76 12.30 -0.71
N PRO A 117 11.10 13.08 -1.60
CA PRO A 117 10.35 14.25 -1.18
C PRO A 117 8.99 13.85 -0.60
N GLY A 118 8.60 14.45 0.51
CA GLY A 118 7.29 14.30 1.14
C GLY A 118 7.05 12.90 1.70
N HIS A 119 5.79 12.51 1.76
CA HIS A 119 5.30 11.23 2.29
C HIS A 119 5.06 10.24 1.13
N PRO A 120 6.04 9.39 0.76
CA PRO A 120 5.88 8.44 -0.33
C PRO A 120 5.01 7.25 0.10
N ASP A 121 4.16 6.79 -0.80
CA ASP A 121 3.21 5.68 -0.60
C ASP A 121 3.38 4.61 -1.64
N GLY A 122 2.71 4.76 -2.79
CA GLY A 122 2.70 3.77 -3.84
C GLY A 122 3.96 3.77 -4.69
N ILE A 123 4.30 2.60 -5.20
CA ILE A 123 5.46 2.39 -6.06
C ILE A 123 5.15 1.41 -7.18
N VAL A 124 5.60 1.70 -8.40
CA VAL A 124 5.40 0.83 -9.56
C VAL A 124 6.62 0.76 -10.45
N ALA A 125 6.92 -0.43 -10.99
CA ALA A 125 7.85 -0.58 -12.10
C ALA A 125 7.15 -0.12 -13.39
N TYR A 126 7.58 1.01 -13.94
CA TYR A 126 7.04 1.52 -15.20
C TYR A 126 7.53 0.68 -16.39
N ASP A 127 8.81 0.31 -16.35
CA ASP A 127 9.47 -0.57 -17.29
C ASP A 127 10.61 -1.35 -16.61
N THR A 128 11.50 -1.94 -17.37
CA THR A 128 12.62 -2.76 -16.85
C THR A 128 13.71 -1.97 -16.12
N ASP A 129 13.71 -0.64 -16.25
CA ASP A 129 14.77 0.23 -15.73
C ASP A 129 14.23 1.39 -14.89
N THR A 130 12.90 1.57 -14.83
CA THR A 130 12.30 2.79 -14.29
C THR A 130 11.24 2.47 -13.24
N VAL A 131 11.41 3.04 -12.05
CA VAL A 131 10.45 2.99 -10.94
C VAL A 131 9.79 4.36 -10.82
N TRP A 132 8.46 4.38 -10.66
CA TRP A 132 7.70 5.58 -10.30
C TRP A 132 7.19 5.45 -8.88
N VAL A 133 7.28 6.53 -8.11
CA VAL A 133 6.83 6.63 -6.72
C VAL A 133 5.84 7.78 -6.61
N SER A 134 4.66 7.54 -6.07
CA SER A 134 3.72 8.58 -5.64
C SER A 134 4.06 9.03 -4.23
N SER A 135 3.85 10.30 -3.94
CA SER A 135 4.00 10.87 -2.59
C SER A 135 2.88 11.85 -2.32
N ASN A 136 2.51 11.98 -1.05
CA ASN A 136 1.52 12.92 -0.54
C ASN A 136 0.09 12.53 -0.95
N GLU A 137 -0.40 11.44 -0.42
CA GLU A 137 -1.71 10.85 -0.70
C GLU A 137 -2.89 11.76 -0.32
N ASP A 138 -2.74 12.59 0.73
CA ASP A 138 -3.81 13.45 1.22
C ASP A 138 -3.94 14.78 0.45
N ALA A 139 -2.84 15.31 -0.09
CA ALA A 139 -2.83 16.55 -0.89
C ALA A 139 -1.46 16.77 -1.56
N ASN A 140 -1.37 17.76 -2.46
CA ASN A 140 -0.10 18.17 -3.09
C ASN A 140 0.70 16.99 -3.71
N PRO A 141 0.08 16.15 -4.53
CA PRO A 141 0.71 14.92 -5.01
C PRO A 141 1.97 15.19 -5.81
N VAL A 142 2.95 14.33 -5.60
CA VAL A 142 4.26 14.36 -6.26
C VAL A 142 4.52 12.99 -6.87
N ILE A 143 5.12 12.95 -8.06
CA ILE A 143 5.62 11.72 -8.68
C ILE A 143 7.13 11.83 -8.83
N THR A 144 7.85 10.87 -8.26
CA THR A 144 9.29 10.75 -8.41
C THR A 144 9.60 9.54 -9.29
N VAL A 145 10.40 9.77 -10.32
CA VAL A 145 10.88 8.72 -11.23
C VAL A 145 12.34 8.42 -10.92
N ILE A 146 12.63 7.16 -10.63
CA ILE A 146 13.96 6.64 -10.34
C ILE A 146 14.37 5.75 -11.51
N ASN A 147 15.56 6.00 -12.07
CA ASN A 147 16.17 5.08 -13.03
C ASN A 147 17.06 4.09 -12.27
N ALA A 148 16.67 2.83 -12.24
CA ALA A 148 17.34 1.77 -11.48
C ALA A 148 18.77 1.48 -11.98
N SER A 149 19.04 1.68 -13.27
CA SER A 149 20.37 1.39 -13.83
C SER A 149 21.41 2.49 -13.54
N THR A 150 20.96 3.75 -13.40
CA THR A 150 21.84 4.92 -13.22
C THR A 150 21.72 5.58 -11.85
N ASN A 151 20.76 5.18 -11.05
CA ASN A 151 20.36 5.81 -9.78
C ASN A 151 19.97 7.29 -9.94
N ALA A 152 19.63 7.71 -11.16
CA ALA A 152 19.17 9.07 -11.41
C ALA A 152 17.71 9.20 -10.95
N MET A 153 17.41 10.27 -10.23
CA MET A 153 16.08 10.56 -9.72
C MET A 153 15.59 11.91 -10.24
N LYS A 154 14.30 11.98 -10.56
CA LYS A 154 13.65 13.22 -10.96
C LYS A 154 12.21 13.26 -10.45
N THR A 155 11.77 14.45 -10.05
CA THR A 155 10.48 14.69 -9.42
C THR A 155 9.60 15.59 -10.31
N TRP A 156 8.29 15.29 -10.33
CA TRP A 156 7.23 16.05 -10.99
C TRP A 156 6.14 16.39 -9.98
N THR A 157 5.60 17.60 -10.07
CA THR A 157 4.45 18.05 -9.27
C THR A 157 3.19 18.07 -10.16
N SER A 158 2.01 18.04 -9.56
CA SER A 158 0.76 18.18 -10.31
C SER A 158 0.72 19.50 -11.09
N ASP A 159 0.19 19.49 -12.32
CA ASP A 159 -0.06 20.70 -13.13
C ASP A 159 -1.29 21.49 -12.66
N VAL A 160 -2.02 21.00 -11.67
CA VAL A 160 -3.12 21.68 -10.99
C VAL A 160 -2.85 21.75 -9.49
N ALA A 161 -3.28 22.85 -8.85
CA ALA A 161 -3.05 23.07 -7.43
C ALA A 161 -3.81 22.09 -6.52
N THR A 162 -4.94 21.58 -6.98
CA THR A 162 -5.75 20.59 -6.27
C THR A 162 -6.39 19.66 -7.29
N LEU A 163 -6.29 18.37 -7.07
CA LEU A 163 -6.96 17.38 -7.92
C LEU A 163 -8.49 17.47 -7.78
N PRO A 164 -9.26 17.10 -8.80
CA PRO A 164 -10.73 17.22 -8.80
C PRO A 164 -11.45 16.49 -7.66
N HIS A 165 -10.86 15.45 -7.07
CA HIS A 165 -11.43 14.75 -5.91
C HIS A 165 -11.08 15.42 -4.56
N GLY A 166 -10.10 16.31 -4.51
CA GLY A 166 -9.74 17.09 -3.34
C GLY A 166 -8.54 16.58 -2.55
N GLY A 167 -8.14 15.33 -2.74
CA GLY A 167 -6.98 14.69 -2.11
C GLY A 167 -5.75 14.60 -3.01
N GLY A 168 -4.90 13.64 -2.78
CA GLY A 168 -3.70 13.36 -3.55
C GLY A 168 -3.78 12.03 -4.33
N LEU A 169 -2.64 11.36 -4.52
CA LEU A 169 -2.53 10.08 -5.21
C LEU A 169 -1.82 9.10 -4.30
N ASP A 170 -2.38 7.92 -4.17
CA ASP A 170 -1.82 6.82 -3.40
C ASP A 170 -1.01 5.89 -4.31
N ASP A 171 -1.49 4.69 -4.61
CA ASP A 171 -0.75 3.68 -5.35
C ASP A 171 -0.93 3.82 -6.87
N MET A 172 0.01 3.23 -7.60
CA MET A 172 0.06 3.27 -9.06
C MET A 172 0.24 1.89 -9.66
N LYS A 173 -0.39 1.67 -10.83
CA LYS A 173 -0.16 0.45 -11.65
C LYS A 173 -0.05 0.81 -13.13
N VAL A 174 0.71 0.01 -13.88
CA VAL A 174 0.91 0.19 -15.32
C VAL A 174 0.10 -0.85 -16.08
N ILE A 175 -0.84 -0.40 -16.91
CA ILE A 175 -1.62 -1.27 -17.81
C ILE A 175 -1.51 -0.71 -19.22
N GLY A 176 -1.01 -1.53 -20.15
CA GLY A 176 -0.87 -1.13 -21.55
C GLY A 176 0.05 0.08 -21.78
N GLY A 177 1.01 0.33 -20.89
CA GLY A 177 1.92 1.48 -20.94
C GLY A 177 1.34 2.78 -20.38
N VAL A 178 0.15 2.74 -19.79
CA VAL A 178 -0.47 3.86 -19.09
C VAL A 178 -0.33 3.64 -17.59
N VAL A 179 0.12 4.65 -16.86
CA VAL A 179 0.13 4.66 -15.39
C VAL A 179 -1.25 5.05 -14.88
N TYR A 180 -1.86 4.22 -14.07
CA TYR A 180 -3.09 4.50 -13.34
C TYR A 180 -2.78 4.68 -11.87
N ALA A 181 -3.38 5.72 -11.24
CA ALA A 181 -3.20 6.03 -9.83
C ALA A 181 -4.55 6.10 -9.11
N SER A 182 -4.62 5.56 -7.90
CA SER A 182 -5.76 5.71 -7.00
C SER A 182 -5.86 7.13 -6.46
N ALA A 183 -7.09 7.58 -6.24
CA ALA A 183 -7.42 8.94 -5.79
C ALA A 183 -7.73 8.91 -4.29
N SER A 184 -6.70 9.07 -3.46
CA SER A 184 -6.79 9.01 -2.01
C SER A 184 -7.44 10.26 -1.41
N ASN A 185 -7.97 10.12 -0.19
CA ASN A 185 -8.54 11.17 0.65
C ASN A 185 -9.51 12.13 -0.10
N PRO A 186 -10.56 11.60 -0.78
CA PRO A 186 -11.47 12.46 -1.53
C PRO A 186 -12.29 13.34 -0.62
N THR A 187 -12.64 14.54 -1.11
CA THR A 187 -13.65 15.38 -0.46
C THR A 187 -15.00 14.69 -0.52
N VAL A 188 -15.51 14.26 0.62
CA VAL A 188 -16.82 13.62 0.73
C VAL A 188 -17.91 14.57 1.16
N THR A 189 -19.16 14.27 0.78
CA THR A 189 -20.35 15.01 1.21
C THR A 189 -21.23 14.10 2.07
N LEU A 190 -22.01 14.70 2.97
CA LEU A 190 -22.99 13.97 3.77
C LEU A 190 -24.37 13.86 3.09
N THR A 191 -24.47 14.21 1.83
CA THR A 191 -25.72 14.11 1.06
C THR A 191 -25.97 12.66 0.69
N PRO A 192 -27.06 12.02 1.17
CA PRO A 192 -27.35 10.63 0.87
C PRO A 192 -27.51 10.38 -0.63
N VAL A 193 -26.87 9.33 -1.12
CA VAL A 193 -27.05 8.80 -2.49
C VAL A 193 -27.74 7.44 -2.36
N PRO A 194 -28.79 7.15 -3.15
CA PRO A 194 -29.45 5.85 -3.06
C PRO A 194 -28.58 4.72 -3.63
N ASN A 195 -28.78 3.52 -3.07
CA ASN A 195 -28.16 2.28 -3.53
C ASN A 195 -26.61 2.27 -3.48
N LEU A 196 -26.00 2.92 -2.48
CA LEU A 196 -24.57 2.75 -2.24
C LEU A 196 -24.21 1.30 -2.00
N ALA A 197 -22.97 0.94 -2.28
CA ALA A 197 -22.43 -0.38 -1.94
C ALA A 197 -22.57 -0.67 -0.42
N PRO A 198 -22.78 -1.94 -0.02
CA PRO A 198 -23.36 -2.27 1.28
C PRO A 198 -22.51 -1.90 2.49
N TYR A 199 -21.21 -1.70 2.33
CA TYR A 199 -20.32 -1.35 3.44
C TYR A 199 -19.90 0.12 3.49
N SER A 200 -20.38 0.94 2.57
CA SER A 200 -20.39 2.40 2.75
C SER A 200 -21.29 2.82 3.90
N THR A 201 -21.27 2.06 4.99
CA THR A 201 -22.07 2.30 6.20
C THR A 201 -21.16 2.29 7.40
N ASP A 202 -21.38 3.20 8.33
CA ASP A 202 -20.68 3.16 9.61
C ASP A 202 -21.17 1.99 10.49
N SER A 203 -20.49 1.82 11.64
CA SER A 203 -20.89 0.84 12.65
C SER A 203 -22.30 1.03 13.22
N SER A 204 -23.00 2.12 12.89
CA SER A 204 -24.41 2.36 13.24
C SER A 204 -25.36 1.87 12.16
N GLY A 205 -24.86 1.42 11.02
CA GLY A 205 -25.65 0.97 9.87
C GLY A 205 -26.23 2.12 9.04
N ALA A 206 -25.76 3.35 9.23
CA ALA A 206 -26.17 4.50 8.44
C ALA A 206 -25.39 4.52 7.11
N THR A 207 -26.08 4.31 6.00
CA THR A 207 -25.49 4.36 4.65
C THR A 207 -24.80 5.71 4.42
N GLY A 208 -23.53 5.65 3.93
CA GLY A 208 -22.73 6.85 3.66
C GLY A 208 -22.21 7.56 4.91
N ALA A 209 -21.98 6.84 6.00
CA ALA A 209 -21.50 7.44 7.25
C ALA A 209 -20.10 8.02 7.16
N PHE A 210 -19.26 7.46 6.29
CA PHE A 210 -17.97 8.07 5.93
C PHE A 210 -18.15 9.20 4.90
N GLY A 211 -19.37 9.44 4.41
CA GLY A 211 -19.68 10.40 3.39
C GLY A 211 -19.86 9.78 2.01
N VAL A 212 -20.12 10.63 1.04
CA VAL A 212 -20.27 10.25 -0.36
C VAL A 212 -19.21 10.96 -1.19
N ASN A 213 -18.34 10.17 -1.81
CA ASN A 213 -17.43 10.65 -2.85
C ASN A 213 -18.20 10.78 -4.17
N THR A 214 -18.11 11.92 -4.83
CA THR A 214 -18.66 12.15 -6.17
C THR A 214 -17.58 12.48 -7.19
N GLY A 215 -16.33 12.48 -6.77
CA GLY A 215 -15.15 12.77 -7.57
C GLY A 215 -14.56 11.56 -8.29
N PRO A 216 -13.45 11.76 -8.99
CA PRO A 216 -12.62 10.68 -9.50
C PRO A 216 -12.14 9.72 -8.41
N VAL A 217 -11.97 8.45 -8.79
CA VAL A 217 -11.39 7.39 -7.94
C VAL A 217 -10.15 6.77 -8.55
N VAL A 218 -9.96 6.92 -9.87
CA VAL A 218 -8.74 6.53 -10.59
C VAL A 218 -8.41 7.57 -11.64
N TYR A 219 -7.12 7.90 -11.75
CA TYR A 219 -6.55 8.76 -12.78
C TYR A 219 -5.62 7.99 -13.70
N ALA A 220 -5.58 8.39 -14.99
CA ALA A 220 -4.45 8.10 -15.86
C ALA A 220 -3.44 9.26 -15.74
N ILE A 221 -2.18 8.91 -15.54
CA ILE A 221 -1.10 9.87 -15.27
C ILE A 221 -0.20 10.00 -16.51
N SER A 222 0.19 11.23 -16.84
CA SER A 222 1.17 11.51 -17.87
C SER A 222 2.13 12.61 -17.44
N LEU A 223 3.44 12.39 -17.67
CA LEU A 223 4.45 13.42 -17.44
C LEU A 223 4.44 14.44 -18.55
N ASN A 224 4.39 15.74 -18.20
CA ASN A 224 4.36 16.82 -19.17
C ASN A 224 5.75 17.04 -19.82
N SER A 225 5.73 17.55 -21.05
CA SER A 225 6.95 17.81 -21.81
C SER A 225 7.81 18.97 -21.25
N ASP A 226 7.28 19.73 -20.28
CA ASP A 226 8.02 20.74 -19.51
C ASP A 226 9.11 20.11 -18.61
N GLY A 227 8.98 18.79 -18.35
CA GLY A 227 9.89 18.05 -17.51
C GLY A 227 9.82 18.44 -16.04
N ALA A 228 8.72 19.02 -15.57
CA ALA A 228 8.53 19.50 -14.20
C ALA A 228 7.16 19.16 -13.64
N THR A 229 6.13 19.02 -14.48
CA THR A 229 4.77 18.74 -14.04
C THR A 229 4.22 17.45 -14.64
N PHE A 230 3.24 16.83 -13.96
CA PHE A 230 2.44 15.74 -14.49
C PHE A 230 0.97 16.15 -14.59
N HIS A 231 0.27 15.53 -15.52
CA HIS A 231 -1.17 15.70 -15.72
C HIS A 231 -1.92 14.44 -15.26
N SER A 232 -3.05 14.67 -14.57
CA SER A 232 -3.95 13.60 -14.08
C SER A 232 -5.28 13.69 -14.83
N THR A 233 -5.58 12.67 -15.62
CA THR A 233 -6.86 12.56 -16.35
C THR A 233 -7.79 11.60 -15.63
N PRO A 234 -8.97 12.01 -15.12
CA PRO A 234 -9.94 11.11 -14.53
C PRO A 234 -10.39 10.02 -15.52
N VAL A 235 -10.33 8.75 -15.10
CA VAL A 235 -10.75 7.60 -15.93
C VAL A 235 -11.85 6.77 -15.29
N ALA A 236 -12.01 6.87 -13.97
CA ALA A 236 -13.12 6.27 -13.24
C ALA A 236 -13.63 7.29 -12.19
N MET A 237 -14.95 7.31 -12.02
CA MET A 237 -15.62 8.23 -11.12
C MET A 237 -16.36 7.44 -10.06
N SER A 238 -16.33 7.88 -8.82
CA SER A 238 -17.34 7.51 -7.83
C SER A 238 -18.73 7.92 -8.32
N SER A 239 -19.77 7.48 -7.66
CA SER A 239 -21.17 7.68 -8.06
C SER A 239 -21.57 7.09 -9.43
N THR A 240 -20.73 6.30 -10.10
CA THR A 240 -21.10 5.53 -11.28
C THR A 240 -21.77 4.19 -10.93
N PRO A 241 -22.61 3.63 -11.84
CA PRO A 241 -23.13 2.27 -11.65
C PRO A 241 -22.02 1.23 -11.60
N ALA A 242 -22.09 0.32 -10.61
CA ALA A 242 -21.19 -0.81 -10.46
C ALA A 242 -22.00 -2.10 -10.18
N THR A 243 -21.41 -3.25 -10.49
CA THR A 243 -22.01 -4.55 -10.17
C THR A 243 -21.56 -5.01 -8.79
N LEU A 244 -22.48 -5.27 -7.90
CA LEU A 244 -22.18 -5.85 -6.58
C LEU A 244 -21.90 -7.35 -6.71
N LEU A 245 -20.74 -7.79 -6.24
CA LEU A 245 -20.31 -9.19 -6.19
C LEU A 245 -20.53 -9.79 -4.77
N PRO A 246 -20.80 -11.11 -4.67
CA PRO A 246 -21.21 -11.98 -5.78
C PRO A 246 -22.64 -11.66 -6.22
N GLY A 247 -22.86 -11.58 -7.51
CA GLY A 247 -24.21 -11.36 -8.07
C GLY A 247 -24.22 -10.42 -9.26
N THR A 248 -25.40 -9.85 -9.53
CA THR A 248 -25.65 -8.96 -10.67
C THR A 248 -26.40 -7.69 -10.27
N THR A 249 -26.52 -7.43 -8.99
CA THR A 249 -27.20 -6.21 -8.47
C THR A 249 -26.38 -4.99 -8.84
N THR A 250 -27.03 -3.98 -9.39
CA THR A 250 -26.39 -2.69 -9.63
C THR A 250 -26.44 -1.85 -8.37
N VAL A 251 -25.30 -1.34 -7.99
CA VAL A 251 -25.11 -0.38 -6.88
C VAL A 251 -24.47 0.91 -7.42
N THR A 252 -24.48 1.95 -6.62
CA THR A 252 -23.71 3.15 -6.88
C THR A 252 -22.34 3.00 -6.24
N LEU A 253 -21.27 3.11 -7.04
CA LEU A 253 -19.90 3.10 -6.55
C LEU A 253 -19.69 4.26 -5.57
N ASN A 254 -19.10 3.98 -4.44
CA ASN A 254 -18.66 4.97 -3.45
C ASN A 254 -17.33 4.53 -2.86
N MET A 255 -16.25 5.14 -3.29
CA MET A 255 -14.93 4.91 -2.71
C MET A 255 -14.56 6.15 -1.90
N THR A 256 -14.58 6.02 -0.58
CA THR A 256 -14.28 7.12 0.34
C THR A 256 -12.81 7.13 0.78
N ASP A 257 -12.09 6.09 0.42
CA ASP A 257 -10.68 5.90 0.73
C ASP A 257 -10.06 4.96 -0.32
N ALA A 258 -9.82 5.49 -1.51
CA ALA A 258 -9.19 4.75 -2.60
C ALA A 258 -7.69 4.67 -2.33
N ASP A 259 -7.25 3.54 -1.84
CA ASP A 259 -5.94 3.21 -1.32
C ASP A 259 -5.15 2.36 -2.34
N SER A 260 -4.46 1.34 -1.91
CA SER A 260 -3.62 0.48 -2.74
C SER A 260 -4.34 -0.11 -3.95
N SER A 261 -3.58 -0.37 -4.98
CA SER A 261 -4.07 -0.95 -6.23
C SER A 261 -3.29 -2.20 -6.62
N ALA A 262 -3.90 -3.06 -7.42
CA ALA A 262 -3.30 -4.27 -7.98
C ALA A 262 -3.76 -4.52 -9.41
N ILE A 263 -3.09 -5.45 -10.08
CA ILE A 263 -3.58 -6.02 -11.35
C ILE A 263 -3.98 -7.47 -11.08
N ASP A 264 -5.24 -7.81 -11.39
CA ASP A 264 -5.74 -9.15 -11.22
C ASP A 264 -5.20 -10.11 -12.31
N PRO A 265 -5.43 -11.43 -12.20
CA PRO A 265 -4.98 -12.41 -13.21
C PRO A 265 -5.59 -12.22 -14.62
N ASN A 266 -6.64 -11.41 -14.78
CA ASN A 266 -7.24 -11.07 -16.07
C ASN A 266 -6.61 -9.83 -16.70
N GLY A 267 -5.76 -9.10 -15.96
CA GLY A 267 -5.16 -7.83 -16.35
C GLY A 267 -6.02 -6.62 -16.04
N ASP A 268 -7.06 -6.77 -15.22
CA ASP A 268 -7.93 -5.69 -14.78
C ASP A 268 -7.31 -4.95 -13.57
N LEU A 269 -7.52 -3.63 -13.49
CA LEU A 269 -7.13 -2.85 -12.33
C LEU A 269 -8.07 -3.17 -11.16
N VAL A 270 -7.49 -3.39 -10.00
CA VAL A 270 -8.23 -3.53 -8.73
C VAL A 270 -7.72 -2.48 -7.76
N THR A 271 -8.61 -1.69 -7.18
CA THR A 271 -8.27 -0.71 -6.14
C THR A 271 -9.05 -1.03 -4.87
N ILE A 272 -8.39 -0.95 -3.74
CA ILE A 272 -9.03 -1.12 -2.44
C ILE A 272 -9.68 0.20 -2.03
N SER A 273 -10.90 0.14 -1.53
CA SER A 273 -11.49 1.21 -0.74
C SER A 273 -11.42 0.78 0.73
N GLN A 274 -10.38 1.25 1.41
CA GLN A 274 -10.00 0.73 2.72
C GLN A 274 -11.11 0.96 3.75
N GLN A 275 -11.61 2.18 3.90
CA GLN A 275 -12.67 2.50 4.85
C GLN A 275 -14.00 1.79 4.52
N ASP A 276 -14.29 1.58 3.24
CA ASP A 276 -15.50 0.91 2.79
C ASP A 276 -15.39 -0.62 2.87
N SER A 277 -14.19 -1.16 3.19
CA SER A 277 -13.90 -2.60 3.21
C SER A 277 -14.27 -3.31 1.90
N GLU A 278 -13.85 -2.76 0.77
CA GLU A 278 -14.23 -3.21 -0.57
C GLU A 278 -13.02 -3.30 -1.49
N ALA A 279 -13.02 -4.31 -2.37
CA ALA A 279 -12.16 -4.35 -3.55
C ALA A 279 -12.99 -3.98 -4.78
N VAL A 280 -12.53 -3.00 -5.54
CA VAL A 280 -13.20 -2.47 -6.72
C VAL A 280 -12.43 -2.86 -7.97
N PHE A 281 -13.08 -3.60 -8.86
CA PHE A 281 -12.50 -4.10 -10.10
C PHE A 281 -12.89 -3.19 -11.26
N PHE A 282 -11.92 -2.64 -11.96
CA PHE A 282 -12.08 -1.82 -13.16
C PHE A 282 -11.68 -2.64 -14.39
N LYS A 283 -12.64 -3.38 -14.94
CA LYS A 283 -12.42 -4.18 -16.12
C LYS A 283 -12.31 -3.30 -17.37
N ASN A 284 -11.32 -3.59 -18.23
CA ASN A 284 -11.05 -2.81 -19.44
C ASN A 284 -10.96 -1.29 -19.15
N ILE A 285 -10.23 -0.92 -18.11
CA ILE A 285 -10.13 0.48 -17.65
C ILE A 285 -9.78 1.42 -18.82
N ASN A 286 -10.40 2.60 -18.80
CA ASN A 286 -10.18 3.67 -19.79
C ASN A 286 -10.51 3.27 -21.25
N THR A 287 -11.46 2.36 -21.43
CA THR A 287 -11.99 1.98 -22.76
C THR A 287 -13.51 2.16 -22.80
N GLU A 288 -14.10 2.13 -24.00
CA GLU A 288 -15.57 2.19 -24.19
C GLU A 288 -16.30 0.96 -23.55
N SER A 289 -15.57 -0.14 -23.30
CA SER A 289 -16.11 -1.34 -22.68
C SER A 289 -15.80 -1.44 -21.17
N GLN A 290 -15.37 -0.34 -20.56
CA GLN A 290 -15.09 -0.31 -19.11
C GLN A 290 -16.33 -0.72 -18.32
N SER A 291 -16.13 -1.60 -17.35
CA SER A 291 -17.16 -1.98 -16.39
C SER A 291 -16.55 -2.07 -14.99
N ILE A 292 -17.38 -1.76 -13.98
CA ILE A 292 -16.94 -1.70 -12.58
C ILE A 292 -17.70 -2.75 -11.77
N SER A 293 -16.98 -3.45 -10.90
CA SER A 293 -17.58 -4.38 -9.93
C SER A 293 -17.02 -4.10 -8.55
N VAL A 294 -17.86 -4.22 -7.54
CA VAL A 294 -17.52 -4.03 -6.12
C VAL A 294 -17.64 -5.35 -5.40
N LEU A 295 -16.59 -5.77 -4.73
CA LEU A 295 -16.53 -6.96 -3.90
C LEU A 295 -16.37 -6.57 -2.44
N PRO A 296 -17.42 -6.67 -1.60
CA PRO A 296 -17.31 -6.45 -0.17
C PRO A 296 -16.39 -7.49 0.48
N LEU A 297 -15.50 -7.04 1.34
CA LEU A 297 -14.50 -7.86 2.01
C LEU A 297 -14.91 -8.15 3.44
N THR A 298 -14.88 -9.43 3.82
CA THR A 298 -15.32 -9.85 5.15
C THR A 298 -14.36 -10.84 5.80
N LEU A 299 -14.16 -10.66 7.11
CA LEU A 299 -13.50 -11.65 7.95
C LEU A 299 -14.48 -12.06 9.07
N TYR A 300 -14.72 -13.36 9.19
CA TYR A 300 -15.71 -13.92 10.14
C TYR A 300 -17.12 -13.28 10.02
N GLY A 301 -17.50 -12.89 8.81
CA GLY A 301 -18.81 -12.30 8.50
C GLY A 301 -18.97 -10.82 8.85
N ASN A 302 -17.88 -10.14 9.23
CA ASN A 302 -17.87 -8.69 9.45
C ASN A 302 -17.05 -7.99 8.37
N PRO A 303 -17.39 -6.76 7.98
CA PRO A 303 -16.55 -5.93 7.12
C PRO A 303 -15.14 -5.85 7.70
N TRP A 304 -14.14 -5.98 6.85
CA TRP A 304 -12.76 -5.98 7.30
C TRP A 304 -11.89 -5.16 6.34
N PRO A 305 -11.44 -3.98 6.76
CA PRO A 305 -10.57 -3.15 5.94
C PRO A 305 -9.23 -3.84 5.73
N ILE A 306 -8.78 -3.79 4.49
CA ILE A 306 -7.43 -4.18 4.10
C ILE A 306 -6.74 -2.99 3.48
N ASP A 307 -5.43 -2.97 3.56
CA ASP A 307 -4.58 -1.98 2.96
C ASP A 307 -4.25 -2.38 1.52
N ASP A 308 -3.71 -3.57 1.34
CA ASP A 308 -3.27 -4.05 0.04
C ASP A 308 -3.80 -5.46 -0.32
N ILE A 309 -3.88 -5.72 -1.62
CA ILE A 309 -4.22 -7.02 -2.19
C ILE A 309 -3.28 -7.35 -3.37
N ARG A 310 -2.78 -8.58 -3.43
CA ARG A 310 -1.96 -9.07 -4.55
C ARG A 310 -2.33 -10.50 -4.92
N TRP A 311 -2.24 -10.80 -6.22
CA TRP A 311 -2.43 -12.15 -6.74
C TRP A 311 -1.10 -12.84 -6.98
N SER A 312 -1.02 -14.11 -6.56
CA SER A 312 0.11 -14.96 -6.90
C SER A 312 0.17 -15.15 -8.41
N GLN A 313 1.35 -14.92 -8.96
CA GLN A 313 1.66 -15.14 -10.36
C GLN A 313 1.77 -16.65 -10.67
N ALA A 314 2.08 -17.00 -11.89
CA ALA A 314 2.34 -18.39 -12.24
C ALA A 314 3.40 -18.98 -11.30
N SER A 315 3.15 -20.19 -10.78
CA SER A 315 4.06 -20.86 -9.86
C SER A 315 5.44 -21.01 -10.49
N THR A 316 6.40 -20.27 -9.95
CA THR A 316 7.82 -20.53 -10.18
C THR A 316 8.39 -21.18 -8.93
N ALA A 317 9.29 -22.14 -9.10
CA ALA A 317 9.80 -23.00 -8.00
C ALA A 317 10.45 -22.23 -6.84
N ASN A 318 10.79 -20.95 -7.04
CA ASN A 318 11.51 -20.12 -6.07
C ASN A 318 10.80 -18.80 -5.74
N SER A 319 9.49 -18.67 -6.08
CA SER A 319 8.77 -17.45 -5.75
C SER A 319 8.45 -17.37 -4.26
N PHE A 320 8.55 -16.17 -3.70
CA PHE A 320 8.15 -15.85 -2.34
C PHE A 320 7.35 -14.56 -2.31
N MET A 321 6.69 -14.28 -1.22
CA MET A 321 5.98 -13.01 -1.03
C MET A 321 6.71 -12.16 0.00
N LEU A 322 6.82 -10.86 -0.26
CA LEU A 322 7.21 -9.86 0.71
C LEU A 322 5.97 -9.14 1.24
N LEU A 323 6.04 -8.72 2.50
CA LEU A 323 4.99 -8.02 3.23
C LEU A 323 5.63 -6.95 4.11
N ALA A 324 5.25 -5.70 3.93
CA ALA A 324 5.62 -4.60 4.81
C ALA A 324 4.74 -4.62 6.08
N ASP A 325 5.35 -4.58 7.26
CA ASP A 325 4.68 -4.32 8.54
C ASP A 325 5.13 -2.94 9.01
N ASN A 326 4.35 -1.93 8.65
CA ASN A 326 4.68 -0.51 8.74
C ASN A 326 5.15 -0.13 10.16
N THR A 327 4.27 -0.08 11.15
CA THR A 327 4.68 0.24 12.54
C THR A 327 5.49 -0.87 13.21
N GLY A 328 5.49 -2.08 12.65
CA GLY A 328 6.41 -3.16 13.02
C GLY A 328 7.84 -2.90 12.57
N GLN A 329 8.04 -1.98 11.63
CA GLN A 329 9.34 -1.62 11.03
C GLN A 329 10.07 -2.84 10.43
N LEU A 330 9.30 -3.77 9.86
CA LEU A 330 9.82 -5.03 9.30
C LEU A 330 9.27 -5.27 7.90
N ILE A 331 10.10 -5.87 7.07
CA ILE A 331 9.64 -6.54 5.87
C ILE A 331 9.75 -8.03 6.12
N TYR A 332 8.62 -8.71 6.02
CA TYR A 332 8.58 -10.16 6.12
C TYR A 332 8.74 -10.81 4.75
N ARG A 333 9.34 -11.99 4.73
CA ARG A 333 9.33 -12.92 3.62
C ARG A 333 8.45 -14.12 3.98
N LEU A 334 7.50 -14.43 3.13
CA LEU A 334 6.65 -15.60 3.21
C LEU A 334 7.02 -16.58 2.09
N ASP A 335 7.46 -17.76 2.48
CA ASP A 335 7.69 -18.88 1.58
C ASP A 335 6.52 -19.87 1.68
N ALA A 336 6.00 -20.31 0.53
CA ALA A 336 5.01 -21.38 0.51
C ALA A 336 5.72 -22.75 0.63
N ALA A 337 5.21 -23.63 1.49
CA ALA A 337 5.65 -25.02 1.51
C ALA A 337 5.30 -25.68 0.16
N ASN A 338 6.09 -26.69 -0.24
CA ASN A 338 5.89 -27.43 -1.49
C ASN A 338 6.23 -26.69 -2.79
N GLY A 339 7.08 -25.67 -2.73
CA GLY A 339 7.76 -25.13 -3.91
C GLY A 339 7.05 -24.01 -4.64
N GLY A 340 6.19 -23.23 -3.97
CA GLY A 340 5.63 -21.99 -4.51
C GLY A 340 4.15 -21.79 -4.21
N PHE A 341 3.66 -20.61 -4.54
CA PHE A 341 2.26 -20.24 -4.40
C PHE A 341 1.43 -20.79 -5.57
N ALA A 342 0.22 -21.26 -5.29
CA ALA A 342 -0.71 -21.64 -6.35
C ALA A 342 -1.12 -20.40 -7.15
N PRO A 343 -1.09 -20.44 -8.51
CA PRO A 343 -1.42 -19.27 -9.34
C PRO A 343 -2.83 -18.74 -9.11
N GLY A 344 -2.99 -17.41 -9.19
CA GLY A 344 -4.29 -16.76 -9.17
C GLY A 344 -4.96 -16.69 -7.80
N ILE A 345 -4.25 -17.06 -6.73
CA ILE A 345 -4.74 -16.88 -5.36
C ILE A 345 -4.46 -15.44 -4.92
N ALA A 346 -5.48 -14.78 -4.38
CA ALA A 346 -5.37 -13.44 -3.83
C ALA A 346 -4.96 -13.48 -2.34
N TYR A 347 -4.05 -12.60 -1.99
CA TYR A 347 -3.60 -12.37 -0.61
C TYR A 347 -3.77 -10.90 -0.28
N ALA A 348 -4.08 -10.60 0.97
CA ALA A 348 -4.31 -9.25 1.45
C ALA A 348 -3.61 -8.98 2.78
N ALA A 349 -3.25 -7.74 3.01
CA ALA A 349 -2.70 -7.23 4.25
C ALA A 349 -3.65 -6.20 4.87
N GLY A 350 -3.73 -6.14 6.19
CA GLY A 350 -4.49 -5.13 6.91
C GLY A 350 -4.88 -5.56 8.32
N GLN A 351 -5.11 -4.60 9.18
CA GLN A 351 -5.58 -4.81 10.55
C GLN A 351 -4.80 -5.89 11.32
N GLY A 352 -3.47 -5.84 11.23
CA GLY A 352 -2.59 -6.78 11.94
C GLY A 352 -2.58 -8.21 11.38
N THR A 353 -3.09 -8.42 10.17
CA THR A 353 -3.28 -9.75 9.57
C THR A 353 -2.74 -9.84 8.15
N LEU A 354 -2.19 -11.01 7.81
CA LEU A 354 -2.02 -11.45 6.44
C LEU A 354 -3.12 -12.47 6.13
N LEU A 355 -3.82 -12.26 5.04
CA LEU A 355 -5.06 -12.94 4.68
C LEU A 355 -4.95 -13.60 3.30
N GLN A 356 -5.68 -14.68 3.10
CA GLN A 356 -6.06 -15.18 1.77
C GLN A 356 -7.49 -14.73 1.47
N VAL A 357 -7.74 -14.27 0.24
CA VAL A 357 -9.05 -13.75 -0.18
C VAL A 357 -9.68 -14.71 -1.19
N ASP A 358 -10.90 -15.11 -0.93
CA ASP A 358 -11.78 -15.72 -1.94
C ASP A 358 -12.40 -14.60 -2.79
N THR A 359 -11.84 -14.34 -3.95
CA THR A 359 -12.30 -13.26 -4.84
C THR A 359 -13.66 -13.51 -5.49
N ALA A 360 -14.22 -14.71 -5.35
CA ALA A 360 -15.59 -14.98 -5.78
C ALA A 360 -16.64 -14.51 -4.76
N THR A 361 -16.27 -14.44 -3.48
CA THR A 361 -17.21 -14.15 -2.38
C THR A 361 -16.81 -12.99 -1.48
N GLY A 362 -15.56 -12.52 -1.52
CA GLY A 362 -14.99 -11.53 -0.60
C GLY A 362 -14.69 -12.07 0.81
N ILE A 363 -14.85 -13.37 1.03
CA ILE A 363 -14.56 -13.99 2.32
C ILE A 363 -13.04 -14.16 2.46
N MET A 364 -12.51 -13.70 3.60
CA MET A 364 -11.10 -13.78 3.89
C MET A 364 -10.78 -14.83 4.96
N THR A 365 -9.61 -15.43 4.84
CA THR A 365 -9.07 -16.43 5.78
C THR A 365 -7.70 -15.99 6.26
N PRO A 366 -7.46 -15.83 7.57
CA PRO A 366 -6.16 -15.41 8.07
C PRO A 366 -5.12 -16.51 7.89
N LEU A 367 -3.91 -16.10 7.47
CA LEU A 367 -2.71 -16.93 7.39
C LEU A 367 -1.78 -16.64 8.56
N TYR A 368 -1.63 -15.36 8.89
CA TYR A 368 -0.88 -14.87 10.04
C TYR A 368 -1.66 -13.75 10.73
N VAL A 369 -1.54 -13.66 12.04
CA VAL A 369 -2.13 -12.62 12.88
C VAL A 369 -1.08 -12.06 13.84
N GLY A 370 -1.34 -10.88 14.40
CA GLY A 370 -0.49 -10.26 15.43
C GLY A 370 0.70 -9.48 14.90
N MET A 371 0.69 -9.16 13.60
CA MET A 371 1.51 -8.07 13.02
C MET A 371 1.01 -6.72 13.57
N GLN A 372 1.76 -5.64 13.38
CA GLN A 372 1.30 -4.35 13.88
C GLN A 372 0.38 -3.66 12.87
N THR A 373 0.92 -3.20 11.76
CA THR A 373 0.17 -2.59 10.64
C THR A 373 0.73 -3.11 9.32
N PRO A 374 0.32 -4.30 8.90
CA PRO A 374 0.74 -4.83 7.60
C PRO A 374 0.09 -4.03 6.47
N HIS A 375 0.92 -3.54 5.55
CA HIS A 375 0.60 -2.74 4.38
C HIS A 375 0.94 -3.50 3.09
N GLY A 376 1.84 -2.96 2.28
CA GLY A 376 2.16 -3.43 0.95
C GLY A 376 2.57 -4.89 0.86
N LEU A 377 2.11 -5.55 -0.19
CA LEU A 377 2.42 -6.94 -0.56
C LEU A 377 3.09 -7.00 -1.92
N MET A 378 4.02 -7.92 -2.10
CA MET A 378 4.61 -8.18 -3.41
C MET A 378 5.01 -9.64 -3.56
N PHE A 379 4.73 -10.23 -4.73
CA PHE A 379 5.31 -11.50 -5.12
C PHE A 379 6.64 -11.26 -5.83
N VAL A 380 7.69 -11.91 -5.33
CA VAL A 380 9.02 -11.91 -5.93
C VAL A 380 9.17 -13.15 -6.79
N THR A 381 9.69 -12.96 -8.00
CA THR A 381 10.06 -14.05 -8.92
C THR A 381 11.59 -14.09 -9.06
N GLU A 382 12.21 -15.24 -8.79
CA GLU A 382 13.66 -15.49 -8.98
C GLU A 382 13.97 -16.01 -10.36
#